data_0ce8704a91b66dcbcbac89efe26f4e66
#
_entry.id   0ce8704a91b66dcbcbac89efe26f4e66
#
_cell.length_a   1.000
_cell.length_b   1.000
_cell.length_c   1.000
_cell.angle_alpha   90.00
_cell.angle_beta   90.00
_cell.angle_gamma   90.00
#
_symmetry.space_group_name_H-M   'P 1'
#
loop_
_entity.id
_entity.type
_entity.pdbx_description
1 polymer ?
#
loop_
_entity_poly.entity_id
_entity_poly.type
_entity_poly.pdbx_seq_one_letter_code
_entity_poly.pdbx_strand_id
1 'polypeptide(L)' 'MKGFPFLVDSKSARISEAYAGRSGISIDEAMKKFLGSSTYRVLRDPDTGVYLEVLDFVYDMFLEEMGDDIDDTK' A
#
# COMPACT_ATOMS: atom_id res chain seq x y z
N MET A 1 -6.93 13.66 15.20
CA MET A 1 -7.33 14.06 13.90
C MET A 1 -8.22 13.02 13.25
N LYS A 2 -9.39 13.41 12.86
CA LYS A 2 -10.33 12.43 12.40
C LYS A 2 -10.06 11.86 11.05
N GLY A 3 -9.46 12.61 10.17
CA GLY A 3 -9.22 12.14 8.83
C GLY A 3 -8.09 11.14 8.69
N PHE A 4 -7.19 11.12 9.68
CA PHE A 4 -6.00 10.29 9.54
C PHE A 4 -6.31 8.80 9.41
N PRO A 5 -7.11 8.20 10.33
CA PRO A 5 -7.37 6.77 10.19
C PRO A 5 -8.16 6.46 8.92
N PHE A 6 -9.04 7.37 8.51
CA PHE A 6 -9.81 7.15 7.29
C PHE A 6 -8.88 7.14 6.08
N LEU A 7 -7.91 8.05 6.04
CA LEU A 7 -6.98 8.10 4.92
C LEU A 7 -6.12 6.85 4.84
N VAL A 8 -5.66 6.36 5.99
CA VAL A 8 -4.86 5.16 6.02
C VAL A 8 -5.68 3.95 5.58
N ASP A 9 -6.90 3.82 6.09
CA ASP A 9 -7.74 2.69 5.74
C ASP A 9 -8.13 2.72 4.27
N SER A 10 -8.45 3.89 3.75
CA SER A 10 -8.85 4.01 2.37
C SER A 10 -7.72 3.64 1.43
N LYS A 11 -6.51 4.11 1.70
CA LYS A 11 -5.37 3.78 0.88
C LYS A 11 -5.02 2.30 0.99
N SER A 12 -5.13 1.75 2.20
CA SER A 12 -4.84 0.33 2.40
C SER A 12 -5.78 -0.54 1.58
N ALA A 13 -7.06 -0.20 1.56
CA ALA A 13 -8.04 -0.97 0.81
C ALA A 13 -7.76 -0.90 -0.68
N ARG A 14 -7.48 0.29 -1.19
CA ARG A 14 -7.25 0.44 -2.61
C ARG A 14 -5.97 -0.23 -3.07
N ILE A 15 -4.93 -0.16 -2.26
CA ILE A 15 -3.67 -0.81 -2.60
C ILE A 15 -3.85 -2.32 -2.60
N SER A 16 -4.59 -2.84 -1.62
CA SER A 16 -4.81 -4.27 -1.55
C SER A 16 -5.60 -4.76 -2.75
N GLU A 17 -6.62 -4.02 -3.17
CA GLU A 17 -7.39 -4.38 -4.34
C GLU A 17 -6.53 -4.39 -5.59
N ALA A 18 -5.72 -3.36 -5.78
CA ALA A 18 -4.87 -3.27 -6.96
C ALA A 18 -3.84 -4.40 -6.96
N TYR A 19 -3.26 -4.66 -5.82
CA TYR A 19 -2.24 -5.70 -5.73
C TYR A 19 -2.84 -7.09 -5.96
N ALA A 20 -4.05 -7.31 -5.45
CA ALA A 20 -4.73 -8.59 -5.67
C ALA A 20 -4.95 -8.83 -7.16
N GLY A 21 -5.40 -7.81 -7.88
CA GLY A 21 -5.61 -7.94 -9.30
C GLY A 21 -4.32 -8.17 -10.06
N ARG A 22 -3.27 -7.46 -9.66
CA ARG A 22 -1.99 -7.59 -10.33
C ARG A 22 -1.36 -8.96 -10.09
N SER A 23 -1.50 -9.49 -8.90
CA SER A 23 -0.82 -10.72 -8.50
C SER A 23 -1.66 -11.96 -8.66
N GLY A 24 -2.93 -11.81 -8.96
CA GLY A 24 -3.81 -12.96 -9.11
C GLY A 24 -4.13 -13.65 -7.80
N ILE A 25 -4.15 -12.89 -6.69
CA ILE A 25 -4.49 -13.46 -5.39
C ILE A 25 -5.75 -12.80 -4.88
N SER A 26 -6.32 -13.33 -3.82
CA SER A 26 -7.55 -12.77 -3.26
C SER A 26 -7.26 -11.45 -2.58
N ILE A 27 -8.30 -10.64 -2.41
CA ILE A 27 -8.15 -9.38 -1.72
C ILE A 27 -7.75 -9.62 -0.27
N ASP A 28 -8.29 -10.67 0.35
CA ASP A 28 -7.91 -10.99 1.73
C ASP A 28 -6.43 -11.28 1.85
N GLU A 29 -5.91 -12.02 0.91
CA GLU A 29 -4.50 -12.36 0.93
C GLU A 29 -3.65 -11.14 0.68
N ALA A 30 -4.05 -10.30 -0.26
CA ALA A 30 -3.35 -9.06 -0.54
C ALA A 30 -3.35 -8.15 0.68
N MET A 31 -4.49 -8.08 1.36
CA MET A 31 -4.61 -7.24 2.55
C MET A 31 -3.67 -7.72 3.64
N LYS A 32 -3.56 -9.03 3.83
CA LYS A 32 -2.65 -9.56 4.83
C LYS A 32 -1.21 -9.18 4.50
N LYS A 33 -0.84 -9.27 3.23
CA LYS A 33 0.50 -8.91 2.84
C LYS A 33 0.76 -7.43 3.07
N PHE A 34 -0.21 -6.59 2.73
CA PHE A 34 -0.03 -5.16 2.89
C PHE A 34 0.06 -4.78 4.36
N LEU A 35 -0.82 -5.33 5.20
CA LEU A 35 -0.82 -4.97 6.61
C LEU A 35 0.44 -5.42 7.34
N GLY A 36 1.13 -6.42 6.82
CA GLY A 36 2.38 -6.86 7.41
C GLY A 36 3.60 -6.20 6.81
N SER A 37 3.41 -5.25 5.90
CA SER A 37 4.54 -4.67 5.18
C SER A 37 5.13 -3.46 5.87
N SER A 38 6.34 -3.11 5.49
CA SER A 38 6.97 -1.89 5.95
C SER A 38 6.26 -0.67 5.39
N THR A 39 5.73 -0.80 4.18
CA THR A 39 4.98 0.29 3.57
C THR A 39 3.79 0.66 4.45
N TYR A 40 3.07 -0.33 4.95
CA TYR A 40 1.94 -0.05 5.82
C TYR A 40 2.40 0.61 7.11
N ARG A 41 3.51 0.15 7.66
CA ARG A 41 4.02 0.73 8.89
C ARG A 41 4.32 2.21 8.72
N VAL A 42 4.91 2.57 7.59
CA VAL A 42 5.23 3.96 7.29
C VAL A 42 3.94 4.74 7.03
N LEU A 43 3.00 4.13 6.32
CA LEU A 43 1.75 4.80 5.98
C LEU A 43 0.97 5.18 7.23
N ARG A 44 0.93 4.32 8.22
CA ARG A 44 0.11 4.58 9.39
C ARG A 44 0.83 5.41 10.45
N ASP A 45 2.09 5.78 10.22
CA ASP A 45 2.83 6.62 11.14
C ASP A 45 2.63 8.06 10.71
N PRO A 46 1.92 8.87 11.46
CA PRO A 46 1.63 10.24 11.05
C PRO A 46 2.87 11.09 10.89
N ASP A 47 3.95 10.74 11.58
CA ASP A 47 5.17 11.53 11.50
C ASP A 47 5.84 11.43 10.15
N THR A 48 5.57 10.41 9.38
CA THR A 48 6.20 10.26 8.07
C THR A 48 5.53 11.11 7.00
N GLY A 49 4.27 11.49 7.21
CA GLY A 49 3.54 12.24 6.21
C GLY A 49 3.11 11.44 5.00
N VAL A 50 3.44 10.16 4.95
CA VAL A 50 3.14 9.35 3.78
C VAL A 50 1.63 9.21 3.56
N TYR A 51 0.85 9.26 4.62
CA TYR A 51 -0.59 9.14 4.48
C TYR A 51 -1.18 10.29 3.65
N LEU A 52 -0.42 11.36 3.46
CA LEU A 52 -0.88 12.48 2.64
C LEU A 52 -0.42 12.39 1.19
N GLU A 53 0.41 11.42 0.89
CA GLU A 53 0.89 11.27 -0.48
C GLU A 53 -0.17 10.66 -1.37
N VAL A 54 -0.02 10.85 -2.68
CA VAL A 54 -0.98 10.27 -3.60
C VAL A 54 -0.88 8.75 -3.55
N LEU A 55 -1.97 8.12 -3.91
CA LEU A 55 -2.07 6.68 -3.84
C LEU A 55 -0.99 5.99 -4.65
N ASP A 56 -0.71 6.49 -5.84
CA ASP A 56 0.30 5.87 -6.71
C ASP A 56 1.66 5.81 -6.04
N PHE A 57 2.02 6.84 -5.28
CA PHE A 57 3.30 6.86 -4.60
C PHE A 57 3.39 5.74 -3.58
N VAL A 58 2.33 5.56 -2.80
CA VAL A 58 2.33 4.54 -1.76
C VAL A 58 2.29 3.15 -2.39
N TYR A 59 1.54 3.00 -3.46
CA TYR A 59 1.44 1.72 -4.14
C TYR A 59 2.81 1.32 -4.71
N ASP A 60 3.53 2.28 -5.29
CA ASP A 60 4.87 2.01 -5.81
C ASP A 60 5.80 1.56 -4.70
N MET A 61 5.72 2.19 -3.54
CA MET A 61 6.52 1.77 -2.41
C MET A 61 6.25 0.31 -2.05
N PHE A 62 4.98 -0.07 -2.05
CA PHE A 62 4.61 -1.42 -1.70
C PHE A 62 5.11 -2.41 -2.75
N LEU A 63 4.98 -2.08 -4.02
CA LEU A 63 5.45 -2.96 -5.08
C LEU A 63 6.94 -3.18 -5.00
N GLU A 64 7.68 -2.12 -4.71
CA GLU A 64 9.12 -2.27 -4.54
C GLU A 64 9.44 -3.18 -3.38
N GLU A 65 8.72 -3.02 -2.29
CA GLU A 65 8.97 -3.84 -1.12
C GLU A 65 8.69 -5.31 -1.40
N MET A 66 7.67 -5.58 -2.22
CA MET A 66 7.32 -6.96 -2.54
C MET A 66 8.20 -7.54 -3.63
N GLY A 67 9.08 -6.73 -4.20
CA GLY A 67 9.93 -7.22 -5.27
C GLY A 67 9.28 -7.17 -6.63
N ASP A 68 8.11 -6.57 -6.74
CA ASP A 68 7.42 -6.47 -8.01
C ASP A 68 7.81 -5.18 -8.64
N ASP A 69 8.87 -5.20 -9.42
CA ASP A 69 9.40 -4.01 -9.98
C ASP A 69 8.55 -3.53 -11.08
N ILE A 70 8.07 -2.35 -11.01
CA ILE A 70 7.29 -1.86 -12.01
C ILE A 70 7.95 -1.70 -13.26
N ASP A 71 9.17 -1.38 -13.21
CA ASP A 71 9.87 -1.08 -14.32
C ASP A 71 10.37 -2.16 -15.00
N ASP A 72 10.54 -3.11 -14.53
CA ASP A 72 11.02 -4.24 -15.04
C ASP A 72 11.53 -4.17 -16.34
N THR A 73 11.96 -3.29 -16.67
CA THR A 73 12.44 -3.26 -17.86
C THR A 73 13.65 -3.82 -17.88
N LYS A 74 14.05 -3.99 -17.51
CA LYS A 74 15.11 -4.45 -17.59
C LYS A 74 15.41 -5.10 -18.13
#